data_5a818ab99a2c93bed33650ce323586c5
#
_entry.id   5a818ab99a2c93bed33650ce323586c5
#
_cell.length_a   1.000
_cell.length_b   1.000
_cell.length_c   1.000
_cell.angle_alpha   90.00
_cell.angle_beta   90.00
_cell.angle_gamma   90.00
#
_symmetry.space_group_name_H-M   'P 1'
#
loop_
_entity.id
_entity.type
_entity.pdbx_description
1 polymer ?
#
loop_
_entity_poly.entity_id
_entity_poly.type
_entity_poly.pdbx_seq_one_letter_code
_entity_poly.pdbx_strand_id
1 'polypeptide(L)'
;IDYGRFIQASFAFGMVEGSLFFIVNQIEELAKFTAGIGRLEGFQSKVESISQTKPIDNKSIISNYSSILINDADLFPPGSDKAIIKNLNLSIETNQSLLVVGPSGCGKTSLLRMISGLWEPNQGSIKKPKTGDLLFIPQKPYMLLGSLREQLCYPTEVDKFSDDHLVSVLNEVNLKSLVDRYP
;
A
#
# COMPACT_ATOMS: atom_id res chain seq x y z
N ILE A 1 -11.46 11.66 -73.63
CA ILE A 1 -10.89 11.85 -72.28
C ILE A 1 -9.50 11.27 -72.37
N ASP A 2 -8.47 12.12 -72.18
CA ASP A 2 -7.10 11.70 -72.20
C ASP A 2 -6.83 10.81 -70.97
N TYR A 3 -6.67 9.51 -71.18
CA TYR A 3 -6.48 8.51 -70.10
C TYR A 3 -5.28 8.84 -69.25
N GLY A 4 -4.23 9.43 -69.81
CA GLY A 4 -3.01 9.85 -69.08
C GLY A 4 -3.33 10.95 -68.05
N ARG A 5 -4.15 11.93 -68.40
CA ARG A 5 -4.57 13.00 -67.46
C ARG A 5 -5.45 12.47 -66.31
N PHE A 6 -6.28 11.49 -66.61
CA PHE A 6 -7.12 10.85 -65.61
C PHE A 6 -6.27 10.13 -64.52
N ILE A 7 -5.25 9.37 -64.98
CA ILE A 7 -4.35 8.67 -64.09
C ILE A 7 -3.53 9.69 -63.25
N GLN A 8 -3.00 10.74 -63.85
CA GLN A 8 -2.27 11.78 -63.10
C GLN A 8 -3.12 12.47 -62.05
N ALA A 9 -4.39 12.79 -62.38
CA ALA A 9 -5.30 13.38 -61.43
C ALA A 9 -5.60 12.44 -60.24
N SER A 10 -5.80 11.14 -60.53
CA SER A 10 -6.03 10.13 -59.48
C SER A 10 -4.85 9.95 -58.54
N PHE A 11 -3.62 9.94 -59.09
CA PHE A 11 -2.38 9.91 -58.25
C PHE A 11 -2.24 11.16 -57.41
N ALA A 12 -2.43 12.34 -57.99
CA ALA A 12 -2.37 13.59 -57.26
C ALA A 12 -3.39 13.64 -56.13
N PHE A 13 -4.61 13.19 -56.37
CA PHE A 13 -5.65 13.10 -55.33
C PHE A 13 -5.25 12.13 -54.22
N GLY A 14 -4.76 10.94 -54.53
CA GLY A 14 -4.29 9.96 -53.56
C GLY A 14 -3.13 10.48 -52.68
N MET A 15 -2.21 11.28 -53.25
CA MET A 15 -1.15 11.92 -52.46
C MET A 15 -1.68 12.95 -51.47
N VAL A 16 -2.66 13.76 -51.89
CA VAL A 16 -3.30 14.73 -50.99
C VAL A 16 -4.07 14.02 -49.88
N GLU A 17 -4.87 13.02 -50.26
CA GLU A 17 -5.63 12.19 -49.31
C GLU A 17 -4.68 11.54 -48.26
N GLY A 18 -3.63 10.87 -48.72
CA GLY A 18 -2.64 10.25 -47.82
C GLY A 18 -1.96 11.23 -46.87
N SER A 19 -1.66 12.46 -47.36
CA SER A 19 -1.09 13.50 -46.53
C SER A 19 -2.08 13.99 -45.44
N LEU A 20 -3.35 14.10 -45.77
CA LEU A 20 -4.38 14.47 -44.79
C LEU A 20 -4.59 13.38 -43.76
N PHE A 21 -4.66 12.12 -44.16
CA PHE A 21 -4.72 11.01 -43.19
C PHE A 21 -3.50 10.93 -42.29
N PHE A 22 -2.31 11.18 -42.84
CA PHE A 22 -1.10 11.24 -42.04
C PHE A 22 -1.19 12.29 -40.91
N ILE A 23 -1.67 13.49 -41.23
CA ILE A 23 -1.84 14.56 -40.24
C ILE A 23 -2.83 14.13 -39.15
N VAL A 24 -3.99 13.56 -39.55
CA VAL A 24 -5.02 13.10 -38.59
C VAL A 24 -4.45 12.04 -37.64
N ASN A 25 -3.73 11.05 -38.16
CA ASN A 25 -3.11 10.01 -37.35
C ASN A 25 -2.06 10.58 -36.38
N GLN A 26 -1.28 11.61 -36.82
CA GLN A 26 -0.31 12.25 -35.92
C GLN A 26 -0.99 12.99 -34.77
N ILE A 27 -2.17 13.58 -34.98
CA ILE A 27 -2.92 14.24 -33.90
C ILE A 27 -3.35 13.21 -32.84
N GLU A 28 -3.79 12.03 -33.26
CA GLU A 28 -4.16 10.96 -32.34
C GLU A 28 -2.96 10.49 -31.49
N GLU A 29 -1.81 10.28 -32.12
CA GLU A 29 -0.59 9.89 -31.40
C GLU A 29 -0.11 10.97 -30.43
N LEU A 30 -0.18 12.24 -30.81
CA LEU A 30 0.11 13.37 -29.93
C LEU A 30 -0.85 13.41 -28.73
N ALA A 31 -2.15 13.14 -28.94
CA ALA A 31 -3.14 13.10 -27.86
C ALA A 31 -2.82 11.97 -26.86
N LYS A 32 -2.47 10.78 -27.34
CA LYS A 32 -2.03 9.65 -26.50
C LYS A 32 -0.77 9.99 -25.68
N PHE A 33 0.20 10.62 -26.34
CA PHE A 33 1.44 11.06 -25.70
C PHE A 33 1.18 12.09 -24.59
N THR A 34 0.36 13.10 -24.88
CA THR A 34 -0.02 14.13 -23.90
C THR A 34 -0.76 13.53 -22.71
N ALA A 35 -1.66 12.57 -22.94
CA ALA A 35 -2.33 11.84 -21.87
C ALA A 35 -1.35 11.04 -21.00
N GLY A 36 -0.31 10.47 -21.59
CA GLY A 36 0.77 9.78 -20.89
C GLY A 36 1.56 10.74 -19.99
N ILE A 37 1.95 11.90 -20.51
CA ILE A 37 2.65 12.94 -19.74
C ILE A 37 1.78 13.40 -18.56
N GLY A 38 0.49 13.68 -18.77
CA GLY A 38 -0.40 14.10 -17.68
C GLY A 38 -0.51 13.08 -16.55
N ARG A 39 -0.45 11.78 -16.86
CA ARG A 39 -0.40 10.73 -15.83
C ARG A 39 0.91 10.76 -15.05
N LEU A 40 2.04 10.95 -15.72
CA LEU A 40 3.35 11.06 -15.08
C LEU A 40 3.45 12.31 -14.19
N GLU A 41 2.96 13.44 -14.66
CA GLU A 41 2.88 14.67 -13.87
C GLU A 41 2.02 14.49 -12.62
N GLY A 42 0.85 13.87 -12.76
CA GLY A 42 -0.01 13.56 -11.62
C GLY A 42 0.66 12.62 -10.61
N PHE A 43 1.43 11.63 -11.09
CA PHE A 43 2.22 10.76 -10.23
C PHE A 43 3.35 11.51 -9.54
N GLN A 44 4.12 12.30 -10.27
CA GLN A 44 5.22 13.10 -9.72
C GLN A 44 4.72 14.08 -8.65
N SER A 45 3.66 14.82 -8.93
CA SER A 45 3.04 15.74 -7.97
C SER A 45 2.62 15.02 -6.68
N LYS A 46 2.10 13.79 -6.81
CA LYS A 46 1.72 12.99 -5.66
C LYS A 46 2.94 12.54 -4.84
N VAL A 47 4.01 12.10 -5.49
CA VAL A 47 5.27 11.74 -4.84
C VAL A 47 5.89 12.94 -4.13
N GLU A 48 5.93 14.11 -4.80
CA GLU A 48 6.44 15.34 -4.20
C GLU A 48 5.61 15.78 -2.99
N SER A 49 4.28 15.69 -3.07
CA SER A 49 3.41 16.02 -1.94
C SER A 49 3.66 15.11 -0.73
N ILE A 50 3.95 13.83 -0.95
CA ILE A 50 4.31 12.88 0.11
C ILE A 50 5.71 13.18 0.66
N SER A 51 6.67 13.51 -0.21
CA SER A 51 8.04 13.85 0.20
C SER A 51 8.14 15.16 0.96
N GLN A 52 7.24 16.12 0.67
CA GLN A 52 7.15 17.40 1.38
C GLN A 52 6.31 17.31 2.67
N THR A 53 5.55 16.24 2.83
CA THR A 53 4.97 15.93 4.13
C THR A 53 6.13 15.75 5.08
N LYS A 54 6.32 16.70 6.01
CA LYS A 54 7.42 16.71 6.99
C LYS A 54 7.60 15.30 7.54
N PRO A 55 8.86 14.83 7.74
CA PRO A 55 9.06 13.61 8.48
C PRO A 55 8.22 13.74 9.74
N ILE A 56 7.29 12.79 9.88
CA ILE A 56 6.36 12.65 10.98
C ILE A 56 7.09 13.11 12.24
N ASP A 57 6.66 14.22 12.81
CA ASP A 57 7.27 14.74 14.02
C ASP A 57 6.91 13.72 15.11
N ASN A 58 7.82 12.73 15.33
CA ASN A 58 7.64 11.58 16.23
C ASN A 58 7.35 11.96 17.68
N LYS A 59 7.00 13.21 17.95
CA LYS A 59 6.63 13.68 19.27
C LYS A 59 5.35 13.09 19.79
N SER A 60 4.42 12.71 18.90
CA SER A 60 3.18 12.05 19.28
C SER A 60 3.32 10.54 19.48
N ILE A 61 4.38 9.92 18.93
CA ILE A 61 4.65 8.48 19.09
C ILE A 61 5.99 8.30 19.80
N ILE A 62 5.96 7.81 21.03
CA ILE A 62 7.15 7.55 21.84
C ILE A 62 7.34 6.03 21.90
N SER A 63 8.46 5.54 21.34
CA SER A 63 8.85 4.13 21.39
C SER A 63 9.82 3.89 22.56
N ASN A 64 9.89 2.66 23.06
CA ASN A 64 10.69 2.13 24.19
C ASN A 64 9.91 1.93 25.49
N TYR A 65 8.63 1.69 25.40
CA TYR A 65 7.80 1.28 26.54
C TYR A 65 7.54 -0.23 26.47
N SER A 66 7.25 -0.83 27.61
CA SER A 66 6.79 -2.23 27.71
C SER A 66 5.26 -2.36 27.61
N SER A 67 4.56 -1.23 27.66
CA SER A 67 3.09 -1.12 27.62
C SER A 67 2.65 -0.19 26.51
N ILE A 68 1.36 -0.19 26.18
CA ILE A 68 0.76 0.75 25.25
C ILE A 68 -0.06 1.74 26.05
N LEU A 69 0.28 3.02 25.96
CA LEU A 69 -0.44 4.09 26.62
C LEU A 69 -0.83 5.15 25.60
N ILE A 70 -2.11 5.43 25.50
CA ILE A 70 -2.69 6.45 24.63
C ILE A 70 -3.32 7.52 25.51
N ASN A 71 -2.94 8.79 25.29
CA ASN A 71 -3.46 9.91 26.06
C ASN A 71 -4.09 10.94 25.12
N ASP A 72 -5.37 11.24 25.36
CA ASP A 72 -6.17 12.26 24.67
C ASP A 72 -6.01 12.24 23.15
N ALA A 73 -5.99 11.03 22.57
CA ALA A 73 -5.72 10.87 21.15
C ALA A 73 -6.99 11.04 20.31
N ASP A 74 -6.86 11.92 19.32
CA ASP A 74 -7.84 12.07 18.24
C ASP A 74 -7.30 11.43 16.96
N LEU A 75 -8.14 10.66 16.28
CA LEU A 75 -7.77 10.00 15.04
C LEU A 75 -8.71 10.37 13.90
N PHE A 76 -8.13 10.88 12.82
CA PHE A 76 -8.79 11.16 11.56
C PHE A 76 -8.26 10.21 10.47
N PRO A 77 -9.12 9.70 9.58
CA PRO A 77 -8.64 8.97 8.42
C PRO A 77 -7.82 9.89 7.52
N PRO A 78 -6.80 9.38 6.82
CA PRO A 78 -6.09 10.15 5.83
C PRO A 78 -7.03 10.79 4.81
N GLY A 79 -6.93 12.13 4.65
CA GLY A 79 -7.76 12.90 3.73
C GLY A 79 -9.20 13.17 4.19
N SER A 80 -9.50 13.00 5.47
CA SER A 80 -10.82 13.31 6.04
C SER A 80 -10.71 14.30 7.19
N ASP A 81 -11.60 15.27 7.24
CA ASP A 81 -11.73 16.22 8.34
C ASP A 81 -12.65 15.72 9.47
N LYS A 82 -13.19 14.51 9.32
CA LYS A 82 -14.07 13.91 10.31
C LYS A 82 -13.30 12.92 11.17
N ALA A 83 -13.23 13.19 12.47
CA ALA A 83 -12.63 12.28 13.43
C ALA A 83 -13.43 10.96 13.54
N ILE A 84 -12.72 9.83 13.49
CA ILE A 84 -13.28 8.51 13.79
C ILE A 84 -13.24 8.25 15.30
N ILE A 85 -12.17 8.69 15.96
CA ILE A 85 -11.96 8.51 17.39
C ILE A 85 -11.64 9.88 17.97
N LYS A 86 -12.20 10.21 19.13
CA LYS A 86 -11.94 11.47 19.84
C LYS A 86 -11.63 11.18 21.30
N ASN A 87 -10.67 11.93 21.84
CA ASN A 87 -10.27 11.91 23.25
C ASN A 87 -10.02 10.50 23.77
N LEU A 88 -9.36 9.65 22.99
CA LEU A 88 -9.08 8.29 23.39
C LEU A 88 -8.03 8.26 24.48
N ASN A 89 -8.38 7.68 25.61
CA ASN A 89 -7.47 7.35 26.69
C ASN A 89 -7.49 5.84 26.90
N LEU A 90 -6.35 5.18 26.74
CA LEU A 90 -6.23 3.72 26.81
C LEU A 90 -4.86 3.32 27.38
N SER A 91 -4.85 2.42 28.35
CA SER A 91 -3.66 1.76 28.86
C SER A 91 -3.78 0.26 28.69
N ILE A 92 -2.73 -0.38 28.12
CA ILE A 92 -2.61 -1.83 28.03
C ILE A 92 -1.26 -2.20 28.61
N GLU A 93 -1.31 -2.80 29.79
CA GLU A 93 -0.08 -3.21 30.50
C GLU A 93 0.45 -4.55 29.96
N THR A 94 1.68 -4.85 30.31
CA THR A 94 2.32 -6.13 30.01
C THR A 94 1.47 -7.30 30.54
N ASN A 95 1.30 -8.33 29.74
CA ASN A 95 0.44 -9.50 30.03
C ASN A 95 -1.05 -9.20 30.16
N GLN A 96 -1.52 -8.04 29.75
CA GLN A 96 -2.92 -7.70 29.70
C GLN A 96 -3.49 -7.95 28.29
N SER A 97 -4.69 -8.55 28.23
CA SER A 97 -5.43 -8.71 26.97
C SER A 97 -6.52 -7.65 26.86
N LEU A 98 -6.67 -7.07 25.69
CA LEU A 98 -7.73 -6.11 25.35
C LEU A 98 -8.59 -6.66 24.21
N LEU A 99 -9.90 -6.71 24.44
CA LEU A 99 -10.86 -7.01 23.38
C LEU A 99 -11.56 -5.73 22.93
N VAL A 100 -11.41 -5.39 21.63
CA VAL A 100 -12.05 -4.23 21.00
C VAL A 100 -13.30 -4.68 20.27
N VAL A 101 -14.48 -4.31 20.75
CA VAL A 101 -15.78 -4.66 20.18
C VAL A 101 -16.51 -3.44 19.64
N GLY A 102 -17.40 -3.64 18.68
CA GLY A 102 -18.23 -2.57 18.11
C GLY A 102 -18.73 -2.91 16.70
N PRO A 103 -19.68 -2.15 16.16
CA PRO A 103 -20.24 -2.38 14.83
C PRO A 103 -19.19 -2.21 13.73
N SER A 104 -19.52 -2.68 12.51
CA SER A 104 -18.66 -2.46 11.34
C SER A 104 -18.52 -0.96 11.07
N GLY A 105 -17.30 -0.52 10.73
CA GLY A 105 -17.03 0.88 10.42
C GLY A 105 -16.79 1.81 11.62
N CYS A 106 -16.92 1.35 12.87
CA CYS A 106 -16.74 2.21 14.07
C CYS A 106 -15.27 2.58 14.38
N GLY A 107 -14.31 2.16 13.57
CA GLY A 107 -12.91 2.57 13.77
C GLY A 107 -11.97 1.53 14.41
N LYS A 108 -12.39 0.27 14.65
CA LYS A 108 -11.53 -0.77 15.23
C LYS A 108 -10.21 -0.95 14.49
N THR A 109 -10.27 -1.09 13.17
CA THR A 109 -9.07 -1.21 12.32
C THR A 109 -8.24 0.08 12.32
N SER A 110 -8.88 1.24 12.44
CA SER A 110 -8.21 2.54 12.51
C SER A 110 -7.42 2.69 13.82
N LEU A 111 -7.98 2.20 14.93
CA LEU A 111 -7.27 2.12 16.20
C LEU A 111 -6.02 1.24 16.09
N LEU A 112 -6.13 0.05 15.49
CA LEU A 112 -4.98 -0.82 15.26
C LEU A 112 -3.92 -0.17 14.37
N ARG A 113 -4.32 0.55 13.32
CA ARG A 113 -3.38 1.29 12.45
C ARG A 113 -2.68 2.42 13.21
N MET A 114 -3.35 3.06 14.15
CA MET A 114 -2.74 4.08 15.00
C MET A 114 -1.74 3.43 15.98
N ILE A 115 -2.09 2.33 16.62
CA ILE A 115 -1.19 1.60 17.53
C ILE A 115 0.03 1.06 16.76
N SER A 116 -0.14 0.56 15.54
CA SER A 116 0.98 0.11 14.70
C SER A 116 1.92 1.24 14.28
N GLY A 117 1.44 2.49 14.28
CA GLY A 117 2.17 3.65 13.79
C GLY A 117 2.03 3.88 12.29
N LEU A 118 1.07 3.20 11.64
CA LEU A 118 0.70 3.47 10.24
C LEU A 118 -0.07 4.77 10.09
N TRP A 119 -0.80 5.14 11.16
CA TRP A 119 -1.53 6.41 11.25
C TRP A 119 -1.10 7.12 12.51
N GLU A 120 -0.90 8.42 12.42
CA GLU A 120 -0.61 9.25 13.57
C GLU A 120 -1.88 9.83 14.17
N PRO A 121 -1.91 10.00 15.51
CA PRO A 121 -2.97 10.80 16.11
C PRO A 121 -2.78 12.27 15.70
N ASN A 122 -3.88 12.92 15.37
CA ASN A 122 -3.87 14.35 15.04
C ASN A 122 -3.68 15.22 16.29
N GLN A 123 -4.08 14.69 17.44
CA GLN A 123 -3.91 15.29 18.76
C GLN A 123 -3.62 14.17 19.78
N GLY A 124 -2.96 14.51 20.88
CA GLY A 124 -2.59 13.56 21.93
C GLY A 124 -1.27 12.85 21.67
N SER A 125 -1.04 11.76 22.38
CA SER A 125 0.23 11.01 22.29
C SER A 125 0.02 9.50 22.48
N ILE A 126 0.93 8.72 21.87
CA ILE A 126 0.99 7.27 22.03
C ILE A 126 2.38 6.88 22.51
N LYS A 127 2.44 6.14 23.61
CA LYS A 127 3.64 5.46 24.07
C LYS A 127 3.46 3.97 23.80
N LYS A 128 4.44 3.34 23.15
CA LYS A 128 4.33 1.94 22.71
C LYS A 128 5.70 1.24 22.69
N PRO A 129 5.75 -0.09 22.62
CA PRO A 129 6.98 -0.82 22.35
C PRO A 129 7.59 -0.43 20.99
N LYS A 130 8.86 -0.79 20.80
CA LYS A 130 9.51 -0.62 19.48
C LYS A 130 8.76 -1.42 18.41
N THR A 131 8.82 -0.96 17.19
CA THR A 131 8.17 -1.64 16.06
C THR A 131 8.65 -3.10 15.91
N GLY A 132 9.90 -3.41 16.24
CA GLY A 132 10.42 -4.77 16.23
C GLY A 132 9.87 -5.69 17.34
N ASP A 133 9.29 -5.13 18.39
CA ASP A 133 8.71 -5.87 19.52
C ASP A 133 7.19 -6.00 19.40
N LEU A 134 6.60 -5.54 18.28
CA LEU A 134 5.18 -5.57 18.01
C LEU A 134 4.87 -6.45 16.80
N LEU A 135 4.03 -7.46 16.97
CA LEU A 135 3.53 -8.28 15.87
C LEU A 135 2.06 -7.93 15.58
N PHE A 136 1.79 -7.51 14.35
CA PHE A 136 0.44 -7.28 13.86
C PHE A 136 0.01 -8.37 12.91
N ILE A 137 -1.07 -9.06 13.24
CA ILE A 137 -1.66 -10.09 12.40
C ILE A 137 -2.88 -9.49 11.70
N PRO A 138 -2.81 -9.19 10.40
CA PRO A 138 -3.93 -8.61 9.67
C PRO A 138 -5.03 -9.65 9.42
N GLN A 139 -6.26 -9.20 9.24
CA GLN A 139 -7.40 -10.06 8.89
C GLN A 139 -7.18 -10.80 7.57
N LYS A 140 -6.55 -10.16 6.59
CA LYS A 140 -6.10 -10.77 5.35
C LYS A 140 -4.58 -10.94 5.42
N PRO A 141 -4.07 -12.17 5.56
CA PRO A 141 -2.64 -12.41 5.66
C PRO A 141 -1.92 -11.93 4.40
N TYR A 142 -0.73 -11.39 4.60
CA TYR A 142 0.17 -11.06 3.51
C TYR A 142 0.89 -12.33 3.07
N MET A 143 0.68 -12.72 1.82
CA MET A 143 1.33 -13.88 1.22
C MET A 143 2.34 -13.40 0.19
N LEU A 144 3.60 -13.77 0.37
CA LEU A 144 4.67 -13.49 -0.59
C LEU A 144 4.53 -14.39 -1.82
N LEU A 145 5.03 -13.90 -2.97
CA LEU A 145 5.28 -14.77 -4.12
C LEU A 145 6.61 -15.48 -3.87
N GLY A 146 6.58 -16.78 -3.67
CA GLY A 146 7.78 -17.54 -3.38
C GLY A 146 7.50 -18.96 -2.84
N SER A 147 8.53 -19.66 -2.40
CA SER A 147 8.46 -20.97 -1.83
C SER A 147 7.77 -21.00 -0.45
N LEU A 148 7.35 -22.19 0.00
CA LEU A 148 6.82 -22.37 1.36
C LEU A 148 7.84 -21.93 2.42
N ARG A 149 9.12 -22.20 2.20
CA ARG A 149 10.20 -21.80 3.08
C ARG A 149 10.28 -20.28 3.23
N GLU A 150 10.22 -19.53 2.12
CA GLU A 150 10.21 -18.05 2.14
C GLU A 150 8.99 -17.50 2.89
N GLN A 151 7.83 -18.12 2.71
CA GLN A 151 6.61 -17.74 3.43
C GLN A 151 6.75 -17.91 4.96
N LEU A 152 7.35 -19.03 5.39
CA LEU A 152 7.52 -19.34 6.81
C LEU A 152 8.58 -18.46 7.48
N CYS A 153 9.64 -18.10 6.75
CA CYS A 153 10.74 -17.31 7.29
C CYS A 153 10.45 -15.81 7.32
N TYR A 154 9.47 -15.32 6.53
CA TYR A 154 9.18 -13.90 6.46
C TYR A 154 8.79 -13.28 7.81
N PRO A 155 9.32 -12.09 8.16
CA PRO A 155 10.20 -11.19 7.38
C PRO A 155 11.70 -11.44 7.56
N THR A 156 12.10 -12.56 8.09
CA THR A 156 13.48 -12.94 8.37
C THR A 156 14.13 -13.59 7.14
N GLU A 157 15.46 -13.60 7.09
CA GLU A 157 16.23 -14.28 6.05
C GLU A 157 16.01 -15.80 6.10
N VAL A 158 15.92 -16.41 4.92
CA VAL A 158 15.58 -17.82 4.72
C VAL A 158 16.58 -18.77 5.38
N ASP A 159 17.85 -18.37 5.46
CA ASP A 159 18.94 -19.22 5.94
C ASP A 159 19.06 -19.28 7.47
N LYS A 160 18.26 -18.50 8.20
CA LYS A 160 18.31 -18.46 9.67
C LYS A 160 17.68 -19.68 10.34
N PHE A 161 16.86 -20.44 9.64
CA PHE A 161 16.15 -21.58 10.21
C PHE A 161 16.44 -22.86 9.45
N SER A 162 16.64 -23.98 10.18
CA SER A 162 16.78 -25.29 9.59
C SER A 162 15.43 -25.84 9.14
N ASP A 163 15.43 -26.75 8.17
CA ASP A 163 14.22 -27.41 7.68
C ASP A 163 13.50 -28.18 8.79
N ASP A 164 14.25 -28.86 9.66
CA ASP A 164 13.68 -29.58 10.79
C ASP A 164 12.91 -28.65 11.74
N HIS A 165 13.42 -27.44 11.97
CA HIS A 165 12.74 -26.44 12.78
C HIS A 165 11.45 -25.97 12.10
N LEU A 166 11.48 -25.68 10.81
CA LEU A 166 10.30 -25.24 10.05
C LEU A 166 9.22 -26.33 10.01
N VAL A 167 9.60 -27.59 9.84
CA VAL A 167 8.69 -28.75 9.89
C VAL A 167 8.08 -28.89 11.29
N SER A 168 8.89 -28.71 12.35
CA SER A 168 8.40 -28.73 13.74
C SER A 168 7.31 -27.67 13.97
N VAL A 169 7.55 -26.44 13.54
CA VAL A 169 6.58 -25.33 13.65
C VAL A 169 5.30 -25.65 12.87
N LEU A 170 5.40 -26.19 11.65
CA LEU A 170 4.22 -26.60 10.87
C LEU A 170 3.42 -27.71 11.56
N ASN A 171 4.09 -28.63 12.27
CA ASN A 171 3.43 -29.65 13.07
C ASN A 171 2.63 -29.05 14.23
N GLU A 172 3.21 -28.09 14.96
CA GLU A 172 2.55 -27.41 16.09
C GLU A 172 1.25 -26.72 15.69
N VAL A 173 1.22 -26.14 14.47
CA VAL A 173 0.02 -25.48 13.92
C VAL A 173 -0.87 -26.38 13.08
N ASN A 174 -0.64 -27.72 13.08
CA ASN A 174 -1.37 -28.71 12.29
C ASN A 174 -1.35 -28.49 10.77
N LEU A 175 -0.26 -27.95 10.24
CA LEU A 175 -0.06 -27.69 8.81
C LEU A 175 1.03 -28.55 8.17
N LYS A 176 1.39 -29.69 8.79
CA LYS A 176 2.43 -30.59 8.26
C LYS A 176 2.18 -31.04 6.82
N SER A 177 0.92 -31.22 6.43
CA SER A 177 0.55 -31.63 5.08
C SER A 177 1.00 -30.67 3.97
N LEU A 178 1.38 -29.43 4.33
CA LEU A 178 1.94 -28.47 3.36
C LEU A 178 3.33 -28.89 2.88
N VAL A 179 4.12 -29.56 3.72
CA VAL A 179 5.46 -30.06 3.35
C VAL A 179 5.37 -31.08 2.21
N ASP A 180 4.36 -31.97 2.26
CA ASP A 180 4.15 -33.00 1.23
C ASP A 180 3.62 -32.38 -0.08
N ARG A 181 2.92 -31.28 0.01
CA ARG A 181 2.31 -30.59 -1.14
C ARG A 181 3.25 -29.61 -1.82
N TYR A 182 4.16 -29.01 -1.08
CA TYR A 182 5.10 -27.97 -1.53
C TYR A 182 6.50 -28.32 -1.02
N PRO A 183 7.15 -29.33 -1.65
CA PRO A 183 8.49 -29.79 -1.27
C PRO A 183 9.57 -28.73 -1.52
#